data_c589fa1222b3730a62c64d41df041794
#
_entry.id   c589fa1222b3730a62c64d41df041794
#
_cell.length_a   1.000
_cell.length_b   1.000
_cell.length_c   1.000
_cell.angle_alpha   90.00
_cell.angle_beta   90.00
_cell.angle_gamma   90.00
#
_symmetry.space_group_name_H-M   'P 1'
#
loop_
_entity.id
_entity.type
_entity.pdbx_description
1 polymer ?
#
loop_
_entity_poly.entity_id
_entity_poly.type
_entity_poly.pdbx_seq_one_letter_code
_entity_poly.pdbx_strand_id
1 'polypeptide(L)'
;FIIKSLPLDSIMAETLSRKDGEILPYMIDYAAGSGHFITEFMHEVQNIINGCDTSKYIEETKKHLINWQNCHFDWATDYVYGVEKDYRLVKVGKVGCYLHGDGLANVILSDGLANFSNNKEYKGKLRKQGNDGQKDNQQFDILLSNPPYSVSSFRQTTRDYYTEQDFELYNSLTDNSSEIECLFVERI
;
A
#
# COMPACT_ATOMS: atom_id res chain seq x y z
N PHE A 1 -2.72 -1.46 -17.02
CA PHE A 1 -3.68 -0.42 -17.46
C PHE A 1 -4.05 0.52 -16.30
N ILE A 2 -4.54 0.00 -15.15
CA ILE A 2 -5.01 0.81 -14.01
C ILE A 2 -3.90 1.75 -13.50
N ILE A 3 -2.71 1.25 -13.23
CA ILE A 3 -1.59 2.07 -12.74
C ILE A 3 -1.27 3.21 -13.72
N LYS A 4 -1.26 2.92 -15.01
CA LYS A 4 -0.99 3.94 -16.06
C LYS A 4 -2.11 4.97 -16.23
N SER A 5 -3.28 4.75 -15.64
CA SER A 5 -4.37 5.75 -15.61
C SER A 5 -4.28 6.69 -14.41
N LEU A 6 -3.42 6.41 -13.45
CA LEU A 6 -3.18 7.31 -12.33
C LEU A 6 -2.36 8.52 -12.79
N PRO A 7 -2.62 9.71 -12.26
CA PRO A 7 -1.84 10.92 -12.55
C PRO A 7 -0.49 10.92 -11.80
N LEU A 8 0.30 9.84 -11.97
CA LEU A 8 1.54 9.63 -11.20
C LEU A 8 2.55 10.76 -11.39
N ASP A 9 2.66 11.29 -12.61
CA ASP A 9 3.55 12.43 -12.88
C ASP A 9 3.20 13.66 -12.01
N SER A 10 1.89 13.95 -11.86
CA SER A 10 1.42 15.07 -11.06
C SER A 10 1.63 14.81 -9.56
N ILE A 11 1.33 13.61 -9.10
CA ILE A 11 1.54 13.20 -7.69
C ILE A 11 3.02 13.25 -7.36
N MET A 12 3.88 12.73 -8.22
CA MET A 12 5.34 12.75 -8.05
C MET A 12 5.90 14.18 -8.05
N ALA A 13 5.39 15.05 -8.93
CA ALA A 13 5.83 16.44 -8.95
C ALA A 13 5.49 17.17 -7.63
N GLU A 14 4.34 16.86 -7.04
CA GLU A 14 3.94 17.39 -5.74
C GLU A 14 4.84 16.84 -4.62
N THR A 15 4.98 15.51 -4.51
CA THR A 15 5.74 14.87 -3.43
C THR A 15 7.23 15.25 -3.48
N LEU A 16 7.85 15.27 -4.66
CA LEU A 16 9.23 15.68 -4.85
C LEU A 16 9.51 17.14 -4.46
N SER A 17 8.46 17.96 -4.37
CA SER A 17 8.55 19.36 -3.94
C SER A 17 8.38 19.53 -2.43
N ARG A 18 8.05 18.49 -1.69
CA ARG A 18 7.88 18.49 -0.23
C ARG A 18 9.23 18.72 0.46
N LYS A 19 9.17 19.36 1.62
CA LYS A 19 10.35 19.69 2.45
C LYS A 19 10.44 18.86 3.72
N ASP A 20 9.50 17.94 3.92
CA ASP A 20 9.39 17.10 5.11
C ASP A 20 10.20 15.79 5.02
N GLY A 21 10.91 15.59 3.90
CA GLY A 21 11.70 14.38 3.65
C GLY A 21 10.91 13.22 3.04
N GLU A 22 9.59 13.36 2.91
CA GLU A 22 8.72 12.34 2.32
C GLU A 22 8.48 12.65 0.84
N ILE A 23 9.45 12.32 0.03
CA ILE A 23 9.57 12.80 -1.36
C ILE A 23 8.96 11.87 -2.41
N LEU A 24 8.48 10.70 -2.04
CA LEU A 24 7.72 9.81 -2.92
C LEU A 24 6.32 9.53 -2.36
N PRO A 25 5.35 9.21 -3.22
CA PRO A 25 4.03 8.84 -2.75
C PRO A 25 4.05 7.47 -2.05
N TYR A 26 3.38 7.38 -0.93
CA TYR A 26 3.14 6.13 -0.23
C TYR A 26 1.97 5.38 -0.85
N MET A 27 2.19 4.12 -1.18
CA MET A 27 1.18 3.25 -1.79
C MET A 27 0.89 2.03 -0.92
N ILE A 28 -0.38 1.65 -0.84
CA ILE A 28 -0.79 0.38 -0.22
C ILE A 28 -1.79 -0.38 -1.09
N ASP A 29 -1.65 -1.71 -1.08
CA ASP A 29 -2.64 -2.67 -1.58
C ASP A 29 -3.11 -3.56 -0.42
N TYR A 30 -4.38 -3.45 -0.04
CA TYR A 30 -4.96 -4.22 1.08
C TYR A 30 -5.31 -5.67 0.74
N ALA A 31 -5.27 -6.05 -0.52
CA ALA A 31 -5.49 -7.41 -1.00
C ALA A 31 -4.47 -7.75 -2.08
N ALA A 32 -3.20 -7.70 -1.69
CA ALA A 32 -2.08 -7.67 -2.62
C ALA A 32 -1.96 -8.92 -3.51
N GLY A 33 -2.54 -10.04 -3.09
CA GLY A 33 -2.47 -11.27 -3.84
C GLY A 33 -1.03 -11.67 -4.14
N SER A 34 -0.73 -11.85 -5.42
CA SER A 34 0.63 -12.14 -5.91
C SER A 34 1.50 -10.88 -6.11
N GLY A 35 1.01 -9.67 -5.75
CA GLY A 35 1.78 -8.44 -5.80
C GLY A 35 1.82 -7.72 -7.15
N HIS A 36 0.90 -8.01 -8.05
CA HIS A 36 0.92 -7.38 -9.39
C HIS A 36 0.78 -5.85 -9.36
N PHE A 37 -0.12 -5.30 -8.54
CA PHE A 37 -0.24 -3.85 -8.42
C PHE A 37 1.02 -3.23 -7.83
N ILE A 38 1.63 -3.91 -6.87
CA ILE A 38 2.88 -3.48 -6.23
C ILE A 38 3.98 -3.37 -7.29
N THR A 39 4.23 -4.44 -8.04
CA THR A 39 5.32 -4.48 -9.04
C THR A 39 5.09 -3.50 -10.19
N GLU A 40 3.87 -3.40 -10.69
CA GLU A 40 3.54 -2.43 -11.75
C GLU A 40 3.70 -0.98 -11.26
N PHE A 41 3.27 -0.68 -10.04
CA PHE A 41 3.46 0.65 -9.44
C PHE A 41 4.95 0.99 -9.31
N MET A 42 5.74 0.07 -8.81
CA MET A 42 7.19 0.24 -8.69
C MET A 42 7.83 0.56 -10.03
N HIS A 43 7.47 -0.16 -11.08
CA HIS A 43 7.99 0.08 -12.43
C HIS A 43 7.63 1.48 -12.96
N GLU A 44 6.39 1.90 -12.81
CA GLU A 44 5.97 3.22 -13.31
C GLU A 44 6.65 4.35 -12.52
N VAL A 45 6.73 4.27 -11.20
CA VAL A 45 7.44 5.25 -10.37
C VAL A 45 8.94 5.27 -10.70
N GLN A 46 9.58 4.10 -10.88
CA GLN A 46 11.00 4.04 -11.26
C GLN A 46 11.24 4.67 -12.64
N ASN A 47 10.32 4.49 -13.58
CA ASN A 47 10.41 5.15 -14.89
C ASN A 47 10.39 6.67 -14.76
N ILE A 48 9.51 7.20 -13.89
CA ILE A 48 9.45 8.64 -13.61
C ILE A 48 10.75 9.10 -12.96
N ILE A 49 11.26 8.38 -11.94
CA ILE A 49 12.53 8.69 -11.27
C ILE A 49 13.68 8.76 -12.29
N ASN A 50 13.76 7.78 -13.19
CA ASN A 50 14.81 7.72 -14.22
C ASN A 50 14.73 8.90 -15.20
N GLY A 51 13.52 9.42 -15.46
CA GLY A 51 13.28 10.59 -16.31
C GLY A 51 13.46 11.94 -15.60
N CYS A 52 13.62 11.95 -14.26
CA CYS A 52 13.73 13.19 -13.51
C CYS A 52 15.05 13.94 -13.77
N ASP A 53 14.93 15.23 -14.10
CA ASP A 53 16.06 16.15 -14.08
C ASP A 53 16.37 16.57 -12.64
N THR A 54 17.36 15.92 -12.04
CA THR A 54 17.72 16.12 -10.64
C THR A 54 18.20 17.53 -10.31
N SER A 55 18.60 18.31 -11.32
CA SER A 55 19.07 19.69 -11.09
C SER A 55 18.00 20.67 -10.62
N LYS A 56 16.72 20.30 -10.79
CA LYS A 56 15.56 21.12 -10.44
C LYS A 56 15.17 21.04 -8.96
N TYR A 57 15.76 20.10 -8.22
CA TYR A 57 15.37 19.82 -6.84
C TYR A 57 16.41 20.29 -5.83
N ILE A 58 15.99 20.43 -4.58
CA ILE A 58 16.90 20.75 -3.46
C ILE A 58 17.94 19.64 -3.28
N GLU A 59 19.09 19.93 -2.68
CA GLU A 59 20.22 19.00 -2.58
C GLU A 59 19.87 17.67 -1.88
N GLU A 60 18.93 17.69 -0.93
CA GLU A 60 18.48 16.48 -0.25
C GLU A 60 17.69 15.57 -1.19
N THR A 61 16.64 16.09 -1.82
CA THR A 61 15.83 15.36 -2.83
C THR A 61 16.70 14.88 -3.99
N LYS A 62 17.62 15.74 -4.46
CA LYS A 62 18.56 15.41 -5.52
C LYS A 62 19.43 14.19 -5.17
N LYS A 63 19.96 14.13 -3.94
CA LYS A 63 20.75 12.97 -3.49
C LYS A 63 19.95 11.68 -3.52
N HIS A 64 18.71 11.71 -3.04
CA HIS A 64 17.82 10.56 -3.11
C HIS A 64 17.53 10.14 -4.56
N LEU A 65 17.18 11.07 -5.43
CA LEU A 65 16.91 10.78 -6.85
C LEU A 65 18.11 10.17 -7.54
N ILE A 66 19.32 10.72 -7.35
CA ILE A 66 20.55 10.17 -7.93
C ILE A 66 20.81 8.75 -7.41
N ASN A 67 20.59 8.52 -6.11
CA ASN A 67 20.73 7.17 -5.55
C ASN A 67 19.76 6.19 -6.21
N TRP A 68 18.49 6.55 -6.32
CA TRP A 68 17.44 5.68 -6.88
C TRP A 68 17.52 5.49 -8.41
N GLN A 69 18.14 6.43 -9.12
CA GLN A 69 18.50 6.26 -10.53
C GLN A 69 19.61 5.22 -10.74
N ASN A 70 20.49 5.04 -9.74
CA ASN A 70 21.59 4.07 -9.77
C ASN A 70 21.22 2.74 -9.10
N CYS A 71 20.44 2.79 -8.02
CA CYS A 71 19.98 1.64 -7.23
C CYS A 71 18.46 1.55 -7.39
N HIS A 72 18.03 0.92 -8.49
CA HIS A 72 16.63 0.81 -8.84
C HIS A 72 15.83 0.10 -7.75
N PHE A 73 14.65 0.63 -7.44
CA PHE A 73 13.69 0.10 -6.49
C PHE A 73 14.08 0.12 -5.01
N ASP A 74 15.27 0.56 -4.61
CA ASP A 74 15.65 0.68 -3.19
C ASP A 74 14.65 1.50 -2.37
N TRP A 75 14.02 2.51 -3.01
CA TRP A 75 12.99 3.34 -2.43
C TRP A 75 11.71 2.58 -2.06
N ALA A 76 11.42 1.47 -2.74
CA ALA A 76 10.14 0.76 -2.57
C ALA A 76 9.97 0.19 -1.15
N THR A 77 11.07 -0.16 -0.49
CA THR A 77 11.07 -0.63 0.90
C THR A 77 10.42 0.36 1.86
N ASP A 78 10.54 1.65 1.60
CA ASP A 78 10.01 2.70 2.48
C ASP A 78 8.62 3.16 2.08
N TYR A 79 8.25 3.05 0.79
CA TYR A 79 7.06 3.70 0.24
C TYR A 79 5.97 2.75 -0.27
N VAL A 80 6.26 1.45 -0.43
CA VAL A 80 5.32 0.50 -1.04
C VAL A 80 4.96 -0.60 -0.08
N TYR A 81 3.66 -0.77 0.14
CA TYR A 81 3.11 -1.74 1.09
C TYR A 81 2.05 -2.61 0.44
N GLY A 82 1.99 -3.86 0.87
CA GLY A 82 0.94 -4.79 0.52
C GLY A 82 0.49 -5.59 1.72
N VAL A 83 -0.78 -5.91 1.77
CA VAL A 83 -1.35 -6.79 2.79
C VAL A 83 -2.00 -7.96 2.10
N GLU A 84 -1.67 -9.17 2.54
CA GLU A 84 -2.24 -10.39 1.99
C GLU A 84 -2.44 -11.42 3.09
N LYS A 85 -3.61 -12.06 3.08
CA LYS A 85 -4.03 -13.04 4.08
C LYS A 85 -3.52 -14.45 3.79
N ASP A 86 -3.37 -14.80 2.52
CA ASP A 86 -2.86 -16.12 2.12
C ASP A 86 -1.34 -16.14 2.15
N TYR A 87 -0.79 -16.92 3.06
CA TYR A 87 0.66 -17.09 3.23
C TYR A 87 1.39 -17.50 1.95
N ARG A 88 0.74 -18.28 1.08
CA ARG A 88 1.35 -18.71 -0.20
C ARG A 88 1.47 -17.53 -1.15
N LEU A 89 0.42 -16.70 -1.23
CA LEU A 89 0.44 -15.49 -2.06
C LEU A 89 1.43 -14.45 -1.53
N VAL A 90 1.54 -14.29 -0.20
CA VAL A 90 2.59 -13.44 0.39
C VAL A 90 3.98 -13.88 -0.06
N LYS A 91 4.25 -15.18 -0.07
CA LYS A 91 5.55 -15.70 -0.56
C LYS A 91 5.75 -15.40 -2.04
N VAL A 92 4.73 -15.64 -2.86
CA VAL A 92 4.79 -15.36 -4.31
C VAL A 92 5.01 -13.86 -4.54
N GLY A 93 4.27 -13.00 -3.85
CA GLY A 93 4.44 -11.55 -3.93
C GLY A 93 5.85 -11.11 -3.56
N LYS A 94 6.39 -11.60 -2.44
CA LYS A 94 7.77 -11.29 -2.02
C LYS A 94 8.82 -11.76 -3.02
N VAL A 95 8.66 -12.97 -3.55
CA VAL A 95 9.58 -13.48 -4.59
C VAL A 95 9.45 -12.66 -5.87
N GLY A 96 8.22 -12.30 -6.26
CA GLY A 96 7.97 -11.45 -7.41
C GLY A 96 8.69 -10.10 -7.29
N CYS A 97 8.50 -9.41 -6.18
CA CYS A 97 9.17 -8.14 -5.91
C CYS A 97 10.70 -8.31 -5.90
N TYR A 98 11.23 -9.33 -5.24
CA TYR A 98 12.67 -9.63 -5.25
C TYR A 98 13.22 -9.83 -6.67
N LEU A 99 12.50 -10.58 -7.52
CA LEU A 99 12.93 -10.80 -8.92
C LEU A 99 12.86 -9.54 -9.77
N HIS A 100 12.00 -8.59 -9.39
CA HIS A 100 11.92 -7.28 -10.02
C HIS A 100 12.94 -6.27 -9.47
N GLY A 101 13.74 -6.65 -8.45
CA GLY A 101 14.89 -5.90 -7.99
C GLY A 101 14.69 -5.08 -6.72
N ASP A 102 13.51 -5.12 -6.06
CA ASP A 102 13.26 -4.35 -4.85
C ASP A 102 13.80 -4.98 -3.56
N GLY A 103 14.31 -6.19 -3.65
CA GLY A 103 14.95 -6.91 -2.54
C GLY A 103 14.06 -7.25 -1.34
N LEU A 104 13.18 -6.37 -0.89
CA LEU A 104 12.38 -6.51 0.34
C LEU A 104 11.04 -5.79 0.24
N ALA A 105 10.09 -6.33 -0.55
CA ALA A 105 8.73 -5.78 -0.55
C ALA A 105 8.07 -5.86 0.84
N ASN A 106 7.44 -4.78 1.26
CA ASN A 106 6.63 -4.75 2.49
C ASN A 106 5.29 -5.47 2.30
N VAL A 107 5.32 -6.73 1.89
CA VAL A 107 4.11 -7.56 1.85
C VAL A 107 3.91 -8.18 3.22
N ILE A 108 2.89 -7.72 3.92
CA ILE A 108 2.55 -8.08 5.28
C ILE A 108 1.56 -9.25 5.24
N LEU A 109 1.89 -10.35 5.94
CA LEU A 109 0.94 -11.44 6.15
C LEU A 109 -0.08 -11.02 7.20
N SER A 110 -1.23 -10.54 6.75
CA SER A 110 -2.31 -10.14 7.63
C SER A 110 -3.63 -10.02 6.86
N ASP A 111 -4.70 -9.79 7.58
CA ASP A 111 -6.00 -9.52 6.99
C ASP A 111 -6.12 -8.02 6.66
N GLY A 112 -6.37 -7.67 5.39
CA GLY A 112 -6.53 -6.30 4.94
C GLY A 112 -7.69 -5.53 5.59
N LEU A 113 -8.65 -6.26 6.17
CA LEU A 113 -9.75 -5.68 6.92
C LEU A 113 -9.47 -5.55 8.42
N ALA A 114 -8.36 -6.08 8.94
CA ALA A 114 -8.01 -5.96 10.35
C ALA A 114 -7.76 -4.49 10.74
N ASN A 115 -8.09 -4.17 11.99
CA ASN A 115 -7.86 -2.84 12.53
C ASN A 115 -6.36 -2.55 12.63
N PHE A 116 -5.89 -1.53 11.97
CA PHE A 116 -4.48 -1.16 11.90
C PHE A 116 -3.91 -0.75 13.26
N SER A 117 -4.69 -0.06 14.07
CA SER A 117 -4.23 0.43 15.37
C SER A 117 -3.90 -0.70 16.36
N ASN A 118 -4.63 -1.79 16.27
CA ASN A 118 -4.53 -2.90 17.23
C ASN A 118 -3.75 -4.10 16.69
N ASN A 119 -3.49 -4.13 15.39
CA ASN A 119 -2.84 -5.25 14.75
C ASN A 119 -1.31 -5.13 14.86
N LYS A 120 -0.69 -6.10 15.55
CA LYS A 120 0.76 -6.15 15.75
C LYS A 120 1.56 -6.25 14.45
N GLU A 121 0.94 -6.81 13.40
CA GLU A 121 1.59 -6.97 12.10
C GLU A 121 1.80 -5.63 11.37
N TYR A 122 0.92 -4.66 11.63
CA TYR A 122 1.03 -3.32 11.04
C TYR A 122 1.81 -2.35 11.91
N LYS A 123 1.77 -2.53 13.24
CA LYS A 123 2.34 -1.57 14.17
C LYS A 123 3.83 -1.32 13.90
N GLY A 124 4.15 -0.08 13.63
CA GLY A 124 5.51 0.37 13.32
C GLY A 124 6.02 0.02 11.93
N LYS A 125 5.19 -0.60 11.07
CA LYS A 125 5.55 -0.96 9.69
C LYS A 125 4.93 -0.03 8.65
N LEU A 126 3.89 0.71 9.02
CA LEU A 126 3.20 1.63 8.13
C LEU A 126 3.71 3.06 8.37
N ARG A 127 3.54 3.93 7.38
CA ARG A 127 3.91 5.36 7.47
C ARG A 127 3.25 6.02 8.68
N LYS A 128 3.99 6.86 9.42
CA LYS A 128 3.45 7.61 10.56
C LYS A 128 2.74 8.88 10.12
N GLN A 129 1.53 9.07 10.65
CA GLN A 129 0.76 10.27 10.42
C GLN A 129 1.17 11.38 11.42
N GLY A 130 1.90 12.38 10.94
CA GLY A 130 2.13 13.62 11.68
C GLY A 130 2.71 13.52 13.11
N ASN A 131 2.73 14.65 13.79
CA ASN A 131 3.32 14.77 15.13
C ASN A 131 2.35 14.53 16.29
N ASP A 132 1.12 14.15 16.07
CA ASP A 132 0.11 14.02 17.12
C ASP A 132 0.20 12.74 17.96
N GLY A 133 1.15 11.88 17.66
CA GLY A 133 1.55 10.72 18.48
C GLY A 133 0.45 9.68 18.76
N GLN A 134 -0.77 9.91 18.33
CA GLN A 134 -1.91 9.09 18.72
C GLN A 134 -2.27 7.98 17.74
N LYS A 135 -1.73 8.01 16.52
CA LYS A 135 -2.12 7.05 15.49
C LYS A 135 -0.90 6.37 14.90
N ASP A 136 -0.73 5.10 15.20
CA ASP A 136 0.21 4.23 14.50
C ASP A 136 -0.23 3.96 13.04
N ASN A 137 -1.39 4.49 12.66
CA ASN A 137 -1.97 4.39 11.33
C ASN A 137 -1.51 5.53 10.46
N GLN A 138 -1.30 5.20 9.23
CA GLN A 138 -0.59 6.07 8.32
C GLN A 138 -1.45 6.36 7.11
N GLN A 139 -1.38 7.60 6.68
CA GLN A 139 -2.02 7.99 5.44
C GLN A 139 -1.19 7.53 4.26
N PHE A 140 -1.88 7.05 3.25
CA PHE A 140 -1.31 6.69 1.98
C PHE A 140 -1.77 7.71 0.93
N ASP A 141 -0.88 8.06 0.02
CA ASP A 141 -1.21 8.95 -1.09
C ASP A 141 -1.95 8.18 -2.19
N ILE A 142 -1.67 6.87 -2.29
CA ILE A 142 -2.24 5.99 -3.32
C ILE A 142 -2.69 4.69 -2.67
N LEU A 143 -3.95 4.32 -2.94
CA LEU A 143 -4.50 3.04 -2.60
C LEU A 143 -4.94 2.33 -3.88
N LEU A 144 -4.40 1.14 -4.09
CA LEU A 144 -4.77 0.26 -5.19
C LEU A 144 -5.11 -1.10 -4.61
N SER A 145 -6.24 -1.65 -4.94
CA SER A 145 -6.62 -2.96 -4.45
C SER A 145 -7.60 -3.64 -5.40
N ASN A 146 -7.47 -4.95 -5.48
CA ASN A 146 -8.44 -5.82 -6.11
C ASN A 146 -8.92 -6.85 -5.08
N PRO A 147 -9.85 -6.47 -4.19
CA PRO A 147 -10.30 -7.34 -3.11
C PRO A 147 -11.03 -8.57 -3.65
N PRO A 148 -11.16 -9.63 -2.83
CA PRO A 148 -11.95 -10.77 -3.20
C PRO A 148 -13.42 -10.39 -3.40
N TYR A 149 -14.04 -10.95 -4.42
CA TYR A 149 -15.46 -10.71 -4.74
C TYR A 149 -16.32 -11.88 -4.29
N SER A 150 -17.55 -11.57 -3.84
CA SER A 150 -18.61 -12.55 -3.63
C SER A 150 -18.21 -13.72 -2.73
N VAL A 151 -17.62 -13.45 -1.58
CA VAL A 151 -17.29 -14.46 -0.58
C VAL A 151 -18.55 -14.89 0.16
N SER A 152 -19.12 -16.02 -0.19
CA SER A 152 -20.35 -16.51 0.40
C SER A 152 -20.28 -16.60 1.92
N SER A 153 -21.31 -16.07 2.59
CA SER A 153 -21.47 -16.12 4.06
C SER A 153 -20.24 -15.63 4.85
N PHE A 154 -19.50 -14.67 4.30
CA PHE A 154 -18.28 -14.19 4.95
C PHE A 154 -18.54 -13.63 6.36
N ARG A 155 -19.72 -13.03 6.59
CA ARG A 155 -20.09 -12.51 7.92
C ARG A 155 -20.07 -13.58 8.99
N GLN A 156 -20.50 -14.80 8.68
CA GLN A 156 -20.47 -15.90 9.65
C GLN A 156 -19.05 -16.29 10.06
N THR A 157 -18.10 -16.21 9.11
CA THR A 157 -16.69 -16.56 9.34
C THR A 157 -15.88 -15.42 9.95
N THR A 158 -16.35 -14.18 9.81
CA THR A 158 -15.60 -12.98 10.25
C THR A 158 -16.18 -12.33 11.51
N ARG A 159 -17.37 -12.71 11.97
CA ARG A 159 -18.04 -12.10 13.12
C ARG A 159 -17.22 -12.09 14.42
N ASP A 160 -16.26 -13.00 14.55
CA ASP A 160 -15.38 -13.07 15.71
C ASP A 160 -14.15 -12.15 15.57
N TYR A 161 -13.94 -11.57 14.38
CA TYR A 161 -12.80 -10.74 14.04
C TYR A 161 -13.17 -9.29 13.77
N TYR A 162 -14.38 -9.04 13.25
CA TYR A 162 -14.88 -7.71 12.89
C TYR A 162 -16.22 -7.47 13.54
N THR A 163 -16.44 -6.23 13.97
CA THR A 163 -17.68 -5.79 14.60
C THR A 163 -18.17 -4.51 13.94
N GLU A 164 -19.36 -4.08 14.34
CA GLU A 164 -19.90 -2.75 14.02
C GLU A 164 -19.00 -1.58 14.44
N GLN A 165 -18.05 -1.82 15.36
CA GLN A 165 -17.07 -0.80 15.78
C GLN A 165 -15.93 -0.66 14.76
N ASP A 166 -15.71 -1.68 13.93
CA ASP A 166 -14.68 -1.67 12.91
C ASP A 166 -15.19 -1.13 11.57
N PHE A 167 -16.49 -1.40 11.27
CA PHE A 167 -17.14 -1.02 10.00
C PHE A 167 -18.60 -0.62 10.23
N GLU A 168 -18.99 0.57 9.76
CA GLU A 168 -20.38 1.05 9.83
C GLU A 168 -21.32 0.17 9.00
N LEU A 169 -20.87 -0.28 7.83
CA LEU A 169 -21.64 -1.15 6.94
C LEU A 169 -21.89 -2.54 7.51
N TYR A 170 -21.15 -2.96 8.52
CA TYR A 170 -21.26 -4.30 9.07
C TYR A 170 -22.67 -4.65 9.57
N ASN A 171 -23.40 -3.67 10.12
CA ASN A 171 -24.77 -3.82 10.59
C ASN A 171 -25.79 -4.02 9.46
N SER A 172 -25.46 -3.55 8.25
CA SER A 172 -26.33 -3.69 7.07
C SER A 172 -26.18 -5.05 6.41
N LEU A 173 -25.13 -5.82 6.78
CA LEU A 173 -24.87 -7.14 6.23
C LEU A 173 -25.67 -8.22 6.95
N THR A 174 -26.11 -9.21 6.21
CA THR A 174 -26.77 -10.41 6.72
C THR A 174 -25.83 -11.60 6.72
N ASP A 175 -26.19 -12.68 7.39
CA ASP A 175 -25.38 -13.90 7.43
C ASP A 175 -25.24 -14.56 6.03
N ASN A 176 -26.11 -14.20 5.08
CA ASN A 176 -26.07 -14.66 3.70
C ASN A 176 -25.40 -13.67 2.74
N SER A 177 -24.97 -12.51 3.24
CA SER A 177 -24.28 -11.53 2.40
C SER A 177 -22.97 -12.09 1.85
N SER A 178 -22.68 -11.75 0.61
CA SER A 178 -21.48 -12.16 -0.11
C SER A 178 -20.58 -10.98 -0.50
N GLU A 179 -21.03 -9.77 -0.26
CA GLU A 179 -20.42 -8.52 -0.72
C GLU A 179 -19.31 -8.05 0.24
N ILE A 180 -18.29 -8.87 0.46
CA ILE A 180 -17.15 -8.54 1.33
C ILE A 180 -16.38 -7.30 0.82
N GLU A 181 -16.43 -7.05 -0.49
CA GLU A 181 -15.82 -5.90 -1.13
C GLU A 181 -16.32 -4.57 -0.58
N CYS A 182 -17.55 -4.51 -0.04
CA CYS A 182 -18.08 -3.31 0.61
C CYS A 182 -17.25 -2.88 1.81
N LEU A 183 -16.75 -3.84 2.59
CA LEU A 183 -15.88 -3.56 3.75
C LEU A 183 -14.50 -3.05 3.31
N PHE A 184 -14.00 -3.54 2.17
CA PHE A 184 -12.77 -3.00 1.60
C PHE A 184 -12.94 -1.57 1.12
N VAL A 185 -14.11 -1.22 0.56
CA VAL A 185 -14.41 0.17 0.17
C VAL A 185 -14.50 1.07 1.40
N GLU A 186 -15.12 0.60 2.49
CA GLU A 186 -15.21 1.38 3.72
C GLU A 186 -13.85 1.58 4.40
N ARG A 187 -12.90 0.66 4.20
CA ARG A 187 -11.54 0.75 4.74
C ARG A 187 -10.71 1.88 4.10
N ILE A 188 -11.01 2.28 2.87
CA ILE A 188 -10.37 3.34 2.11
C ILE A 188 -10.69 4.72 2.68
#